data_9d000732a3f6dd9651aab84866b90a0d
#
_entry.id   9d000732a3f6dd9651aab84866b90a0d
#
_cell.length_a   1.000
_cell.length_b   1.000
_cell.length_c   1.000
_cell.angle_alpha   90.00
_cell.angle_beta   90.00
_cell.angle_gamma   90.00
#
_symmetry.space_group_name_H-M   'P 1'
#
loop_
_entity.id
_entity.type
_entity.pdbx_description
1 polymer ?
#
loop_
_entity_poly.entity_id
_entity_poly.type
_entity_poly.pdbx_seq_one_letter_code
_entity_poly.pdbx_strand_id
1 'polypeptide(L)'
;MSNGSASESSSGRRGEPSTGAGPRPPSRPAPPDQKPWNPQRGSSMPFHRYRPFDELVENVSLPDRTWPDQRITRAPLWSAVDLRDGNQALIDPMSPARKRRMFELLIAMGFKEVEVGFPAASQTDFDFVREIIEDGAVPEDVRLQVLTQARPDLIERTFAALEGAHSAIIHLYNSTSILQRRVVFGEEREGITKIATQGAEVVREYAAKYPDTDFRFQYSPESFTGTELSYAAEICDAVTEIWEPTPERPVILNLPATVEMATPNLYADSIEWMHRNLSRRDSVILSLHPHNDRGSAIAAAELGYQAGADRIEGCLFGNGERTGNVDLVALGMNLFSQGVDPQLDLSDIDYVKRTVEHCNQLPVPERQPWGGELVYTAFSGSHQDAINKGLRAHREAAERAGVAESDHPWEVPYLPIDPKDVGRSYEAVIRVNSQSGKGGVAYVMKTEHQLDLPRKMQIELSKLIQQRTDSDGGEVEPSEMWHTFAEEYLDSTSPLELVRQRLSGEAGDETIEATVLVEGTEHEISGSGNGPIAAFVDALGTVGYQVRVLDYHEHAMTAGDDAKAAAYLECSVDDGTGEPSVLWGAAIDTSTVTASLRAVVSAVNRANR
;
A
#
# COMPACT_ATOMS: atom_id res chain seq x y z
N MET A 1 0.01 31.14 79.48
CA MET A 1 0.48 32.55 79.61
C MET A 1 1.49 32.77 78.53
N SER A 2 1.30 33.84 77.77
CA SER A 2 2.18 34.58 76.84
C SER A 2 2.54 33.93 75.53
N ASN A 3 1.87 34.25 74.48
CA ASN A 3 2.13 35.21 73.40
C ASN A 3 3.58 35.13 72.79
N GLY A 4 3.66 34.68 71.58
CA GLY A 4 4.79 34.82 70.68
C GLY A 4 4.30 35.16 69.26
N SER A 5 4.60 36.35 68.85
CA SER A 5 4.22 36.99 67.60
C SER A 5 4.79 36.35 66.36
N ALA A 6 3.99 36.18 65.34
CA ALA A 6 4.38 35.79 64.00
C ALA A 6 4.89 37.02 63.20
N SER A 7 6.05 36.87 62.57
CA SER A 7 6.59 37.78 61.57
C SER A 7 6.14 37.36 60.19
N GLU A 8 5.38 38.21 59.52
CA GLU A 8 5.03 38.08 58.09
C GLU A 8 6.27 38.31 57.23
N SER A 9 6.68 37.30 56.43
CA SER A 9 7.61 37.46 55.33
C SER A 9 6.81 37.62 54.02
N SER A 10 6.87 38.79 53.44
CA SER A 10 6.33 39.08 52.10
C SER A 10 7.12 38.35 51.02
N SER A 11 6.55 37.28 50.49
CA SER A 11 7.04 36.68 49.24
C SER A 11 6.48 37.42 48.03
N GLY A 12 7.35 38.11 47.32
CA GLY A 12 7.02 38.77 46.06
C GLY A 12 6.50 37.77 45.03
N ARG A 13 5.29 38.00 44.58
CA ARG A 13 4.73 37.34 43.40
C ARG A 13 5.56 37.75 42.18
N ARG A 14 6.29 36.81 41.59
CA ARG A 14 6.83 36.99 40.24
C ARG A 14 5.65 36.99 39.29
N GLY A 15 5.51 38.06 38.50
CA GLY A 15 4.51 38.18 37.47
C GLY A 15 4.64 37.05 36.47
N GLU A 16 3.53 36.35 36.22
CA GLU A 16 3.40 35.44 35.11
C GLU A 16 3.49 36.24 33.79
N PRO A 17 4.24 35.78 32.79
CA PRO A 17 4.21 36.41 31.48
C PRO A 17 2.79 36.23 30.90
N SER A 18 2.15 37.34 30.57
CA SER A 18 0.89 37.32 29.84
C SER A 18 1.13 36.78 28.43
N THR A 19 0.91 35.50 28.21
CA THR A 19 0.78 34.94 26.90
C THR A 19 -0.49 35.46 26.26
N GLY A 20 -0.36 36.32 25.27
CA GLY A 20 -1.43 36.76 24.40
C GLY A 20 -1.89 35.62 23.48
N ALA A 21 -2.50 34.58 24.08
CA ALA A 21 -3.15 33.55 23.30
C ALA A 21 -4.40 34.17 22.67
N GLY A 22 -4.45 34.18 21.35
CA GLY A 22 -5.65 34.49 20.59
C GLY A 22 -6.82 33.59 21.03
N PRO A 23 -8.08 33.96 20.70
CA PRO A 23 -9.22 33.17 21.12
C PRO A 23 -9.09 31.74 20.65
N ARG A 24 -9.11 30.77 21.57
CA ARG A 24 -9.13 29.34 21.26
C ARG A 24 -10.25 29.06 20.25
N PRO A 25 -10.02 28.29 19.20
CA PRO A 25 -11.10 27.82 18.35
C PRO A 25 -12.14 27.12 19.22
N PRO A 26 -13.44 27.29 18.94
CA PRO A 26 -14.48 26.71 19.77
C PRO A 26 -14.25 25.19 19.84
N SER A 27 -14.09 24.66 21.05
CA SER A 27 -14.08 23.23 21.28
C SER A 27 -15.34 22.65 20.64
N ARG A 28 -15.22 21.55 19.91
CA ARG A 28 -16.38 20.82 19.40
C ARG A 28 -17.36 20.65 20.55
N PRO A 29 -18.64 21.09 20.44
CA PRO A 29 -19.58 20.91 21.51
C PRO A 29 -19.61 19.44 21.91
N ALA A 30 -19.55 19.18 23.22
CA ALA A 30 -19.73 17.82 23.72
C ALA A 30 -21.05 17.28 23.15
N PRO A 31 -21.09 16.02 22.69
CA PRO A 31 -22.33 15.43 22.27
C PRO A 31 -23.35 15.58 23.40
N PRO A 32 -24.63 15.88 23.10
CA PRO A 32 -25.65 16.00 24.12
C PRO A 32 -25.62 14.75 25.00
N ASP A 33 -25.98 14.85 26.27
CA ASP A 33 -25.98 13.80 27.31
C ASP A 33 -26.81 12.55 26.92
N GLN A 34 -26.46 11.95 25.81
CA GLN A 34 -26.92 10.63 25.43
C GLN A 34 -26.05 9.63 26.20
N LYS A 35 -26.68 8.84 27.06
CA LYS A 35 -26.01 7.66 27.61
C LYS A 35 -25.41 6.89 26.44
N PRO A 36 -24.06 6.75 26.37
CA PRO A 36 -23.48 6.04 25.26
C PRO A 36 -24.08 4.63 25.22
N TRP A 37 -24.58 4.24 24.07
CA TRP A 37 -25.22 2.95 23.89
C TRP A 37 -24.26 1.78 24.16
N ASN A 38 -22.95 2.03 24.03
CA ASN A 38 -21.86 1.10 24.36
C ASN A 38 -20.71 1.87 25.04
N PRO A 39 -20.79 2.08 26.37
CA PRO A 39 -19.80 2.86 27.10
C PRO A 39 -18.47 2.11 27.15
N GLN A 40 -17.42 2.70 26.56
CA GLN A 40 -16.05 2.21 26.69
C GLN A 40 -15.50 2.52 28.10
N ARG A 41 -14.72 1.60 28.64
CA ARG A 41 -13.96 1.84 29.86
C ARG A 41 -12.73 2.68 29.56
N GLY A 42 -12.35 3.54 30.49
CA GLY A 42 -11.11 4.31 30.40
C GLY A 42 -9.87 3.40 30.32
N SER A 43 -8.82 3.92 29.67
CA SER A 43 -7.52 3.25 29.60
C SER A 43 -6.72 3.44 30.89
N SER A 44 -5.89 2.44 31.24
CA SER A 44 -4.86 2.57 32.28
C SER A 44 -3.58 3.28 31.79
N MET A 45 -3.51 3.64 30.52
CA MET A 45 -2.36 4.36 29.95
C MET A 45 -2.23 5.78 30.55
N PRO A 46 -0.98 6.24 30.82
CA PRO A 46 -0.74 7.53 31.48
C PRO A 46 -0.88 8.71 30.50
N PHE A 47 -2.01 8.83 29.79
CA PHE A 47 -2.26 9.87 28.77
C PHE A 47 -2.18 11.30 29.34
N HIS A 48 -2.42 11.48 30.64
CA HIS A 48 -2.32 12.75 31.34
C HIS A 48 -0.89 13.34 31.38
N ARG A 49 0.13 12.56 31.01
CA ARG A 49 1.52 13.03 30.87
C ARG A 49 1.75 13.80 29.57
N TYR A 50 0.87 13.65 28.60
CA TYR A 50 0.99 14.24 27.27
C TYR A 50 0.07 15.44 27.15
N ARG A 51 0.56 16.48 26.49
CA ARG A 51 -0.18 17.73 26.30
C ARG A 51 -0.67 17.84 24.87
N PRO A 52 -1.82 18.49 24.65
CA PRO A 52 -2.23 18.88 23.30
C PRO A 52 -1.17 19.75 22.63
N PHE A 53 -1.09 19.63 21.31
CA PHE A 53 -0.09 20.37 20.51
C PHE A 53 -0.18 21.88 20.72
N ASP A 54 -1.39 22.44 20.79
CA ASP A 54 -1.68 23.86 21.01
C ASP A 54 -1.27 24.39 22.40
N GLU A 55 -0.91 23.51 23.32
CA GLU A 55 -0.29 23.87 24.60
C GLU A 55 1.24 23.87 24.55
N LEU A 56 1.83 23.24 23.52
CA LEU A 56 3.28 23.12 23.35
C LEU A 56 3.86 24.23 22.48
N VAL A 57 3.13 24.63 21.45
CA VAL A 57 3.52 25.67 20.49
C VAL A 57 2.34 26.60 20.26
N GLU A 58 2.59 27.87 20.02
CA GLU A 58 1.55 28.85 19.69
C GLU A 58 0.70 28.37 18.50
N ASN A 59 -0.61 28.32 18.71
CA ASN A 59 -1.53 27.77 17.73
C ASN A 59 -1.74 28.72 16.56
N VAL A 60 -1.72 28.18 15.34
CA VAL A 60 -2.09 28.93 14.14
C VAL A 60 -3.59 29.15 14.12
N SER A 61 -4.01 30.39 14.18
CA SER A 61 -5.40 30.76 13.89
C SER A 61 -5.47 31.29 12.46
N LEU A 62 -6.00 30.50 11.54
CA LEU A 62 -6.17 30.88 10.14
C LEU A 62 -7.66 30.78 9.75
N PRO A 63 -8.53 31.70 10.23
CA PRO A 63 -9.98 31.62 10.01
C PRO A 63 -10.37 31.79 8.53
N ASP A 64 -9.52 32.44 7.74
CA ASP A 64 -9.67 32.71 6.32
C ASP A 64 -8.80 31.82 5.43
N ARG A 65 -8.50 30.60 5.91
CA ARG A 65 -7.70 29.62 5.16
C ARG A 65 -8.31 29.36 3.79
N THR A 66 -7.45 29.20 2.78
CA THR A 66 -7.88 28.96 1.40
C THR A 66 -7.51 27.56 0.89
N TRP A 67 -6.57 26.89 1.55
CA TRP A 67 -6.05 25.59 1.10
C TRP A 67 -7.12 24.49 0.95
N PRO A 68 -8.21 24.40 1.76
CA PRO A 68 -9.18 23.32 1.60
C PRO A 68 -9.94 23.35 0.27
N ASP A 69 -10.02 24.53 -0.35
CA ASP A 69 -10.71 24.73 -1.62
C ASP A 69 -9.76 24.59 -2.83
N GLN A 70 -8.45 24.41 -2.59
CA GLN A 70 -7.46 24.24 -3.65
C GLN A 70 -7.48 22.81 -4.18
N ARG A 71 -7.19 22.66 -5.47
CA ARG A 71 -7.05 21.36 -6.13
C ARG A 71 -5.63 21.19 -6.65
N ILE A 72 -5.02 20.06 -6.38
CA ILE A 72 -3.73 19.71 -6.95
C ILE A 72 -3.92 19.38 -8.44
N THR A 73 -3.25 20.11 -9.32
CA THR A 73 -3.36 19.97 -10.78
C THR A 73 -2.01 19.69 -11.45
N ARG A 74 -0.93 19.68 -10.69
CA ARG A 74 0.43 19.39 -11.15
C ARG A 74 1.22 18.74 -10.01
N ALA A 75 2.28 18.01 -10.37
CA ALA A 75 3.22 17.47 -9.38
C ALA A 75 4.03 18.60 -8.70
N PRO A 76 4.45 18.40 -7.44
CA PRO A 76 5.45 19.25 -6.81
C PRO A 76 6.83 19.02 -7.43
N LEU A 77 7.79 19.88 -7.12
CA LEU A 77 9.20 19.54 -7.26
C LEU A 77 9.54 18.42 -6.27
N TRP A 78 10.11 17.33 -6.77
CA TRP A 78 10.45 16.18 -5.95
C TRP A 78 11.92 16.20 -5.54
N SER A 79 12.20 15.92 -4.27
CA SER A 79 13.55 15.64 -3.78
C SER A 79 13.59 14.31 -3.05
N ALA A 80 14.42 13.39 -3.54
CA ALA A 80 14.64 12.11 -2.87
C ALA A 80 15.74 12.25 -1.81
N VAL A 81 15.42 11.88 -0.57
CA VAL A 81 16.37 11.92 0.55
C VAL A 81 16.77 10.52 1.03
N ASP A 82 16.51 9.48 0.23
CA ASP A 82 16.83 8.08 0.52
C ASP A 82 18.31 7.85 0.88
N LEU A 83 19.21 8.53 0.17
CA LEU A 83 20.67 8.38 0.33
C LEU A 83 21.24 9.16 1.52
N ARG A 84 20.48 10.07 2.12
CA ARG A 84 20.89 10.79 3.32
C ARG A 84 20.01 10.43 4.50
N ASP A 85 18.77 10.92 4.57
CA ASP A 85 17.87 10.75 5.73
C ASP A 85 17.36 9.31 5.83
N GLY A 86 17.04 8.70 4.70
CA GLY A 86 16.71 7.29 4.63
C GLY A 86 17.88 6.39 5.05
N ASN A 87 19.09 6.67 4.53
CA ASN A 87 20.29 5.88 4.81
C ASN A 87 20.76 5.98 6.26
N GLN A 88 20.69 7.16 6.87
CA GLN A 88 21.13 7.35 8.26
C GLN A 88 20.31 6.56 9.27
N ALA A 89 19.07 6.22 8.91
CA ALA A 89 18.13 5.46 9.75
C ALA A 89 18.27 3.93 9.62
N LEU A 90 19.11 3.44 8.72
CA LEU A 90 19.31 2.01 8.51
C LEU A 90 20.23 1.41 9.59
N ILE A 91 19.86 0.22 10.09
CA ILE A 91 20.71 -0.56 11.00
C ILE A 91 22.04 -0.93 10.31
N ASP A 92 21.98 -1.26 9.02
CA ASP A 92 23.14 -1.48 8.15
C ASP A 92 23.14 -0.42 7.04
N PRO A 93 23.82 0.74 7.24
CA PRO A 93 23.88 1.79 6.24
C PRO A 93 24.38 1.27 4.88
N MET A 94 23.90 1.88 3.81
CA MET A 94 24.23 1.44 2.46
C MET A 94 25.73 1.49 2.20
N SER A 95 26.28 0.39 1.67
CA SER A 95 27.61 0.37 1.07
C SER A 95 27.67 1.29 -0.15
N PRO A 96 28.85 1.72 -0.62
CA PRO A 96 28.98 2.53 -1.85
C PRO A 96 28.24 1.91 -3.05
N ALA A 97 28.31 0.58 -3.23
CA ALA A 97 27.61 -0.10 -4.31
C ALA A 97 26.07 -0.02 -4.18
N ARG A 98 25.52 -0.14 -2.96
CA ARG A 98 24.09 0.03 -2.71
C ARG A 98 23.65 1.49 -2.89
N LYS A 99 24.47 2.45 -2.44
CA LYS A 99 24.23 3.89 -2.69
C LYS A 99 24.19 4.20 -4.18
N ARG A 100 25.15 3.67 -4.94
CA ARG A 100 25.21 3.85 -6.40
C ARG A 100 23.95 3.29 -7.08
N ARG A 101 23.55 2.09 -6.71
CA ARG A 101 22.34 1.46 -7.26
C ARG A 101 21.05 2.24 -6.91
N MET A 102 20.94 2.76 -5.69
CA MET A 102 19.81 3.61 -5.30
C MET A 102 19.84 4.94 -6.08
N PHE A 103 20.98 5.57 -6.25
CA PHE A 103 21.14 6.79 -7.04
C PHE A 103 20.68 6.57 -8.49
N GLU A 104 21.15 5.50 -9.12
CA GLU A 104 20.77 5.14 -10.50
C GLU A 104 19.26 4.88 -10.63
N LEU A 105 18.63 4.22 -9.66
CA LEU A 105 17.19 4.06 -9.61
C LEU A 105 16.47 5.41 -9.57
N LEU A 106 16.85 6.30 -8.66
CA LEU A 106 16.23 7.61 -8.50
C LEU A 106 16.32 8.45 -9.80
N ILE A 107 17.49 8.42 -10.46
CA ILE A 107 17.65 9.08 -11.76
C ILE A 107 16.76 8.45 -12.83
N ALA A 108 16.71 7.13 -12.92
CA ALA A 108 15.86 6.42 -13.88
C ALA A 108 14.37 6.69 -13.66
N MET A 109 13.94 6.86 -12.41
CA MET A 109 12.56 7.25 -12.08
C MET A 109 12.23 8.70 -12.44
N GLY A 110 13.22 9.57 -12.73
CA GLY A 110 13.01 10.95 -13.15
C GLY A 110 13.23 12.00 -12.07
N PHE A 111 13.75 11.66 -10.90
CA PHE A 111 14.12 12.66 -9.89
C PHE A 111 15.17 13.63 -10.42
N LYS A 112 14.95 14.92 -10.15
CA LYS A 112 15.86 16.02 -10.57
C LYS A 112 16.65 16.61 -9.41
N GLU A 113 16.27 16.28 -8.20
CA GLU A 113 16.97 16.65 -6.96
C GLU A 113 17.11 15.43 -6.07
N VAL A 114 18.35 15.10 -5.69
CA VAL A 114 18.67 13.94 -4.87
C VAL A 114 19.62 14.34 -3.76
N GLU A 115 19.24 14.16 -2.49
CA GLU A 115 20.11 14.40 -1.34
C GLU A 115 21.00 13.17 -1.11
N VAL A 116 22.26 13.28 -1.49
CA VAL A 116 23.19 12.15 -1.64
C VAL A 116 23.99 11.83 -0.38
N GLY A 117 23.96 12.70 0.63
CA GLY A 117 24.65 12.43 1.88
C GLY A 117 24.92 13.66 2.74
N PHE A 118 25.67 13.40 3.82
CA PHE A 118 26.24 14.42 4.71
C PHE A 118 27.78 14.32 4.70
N PRO A 119 28.44 14.87 3.65
CA PRO A 119 29.88 14.69 3.42
C PRO A 119 30.78 15.12 4.58
N ALA A 120 30.33 16.13 5.33
CA ALA A 120 31.07 16.63 6.47
C ALA A 120 31.05 15.71 7.69
N ALA A 121 30.02 14.87 7.82
CA ALA A 121 29.85 13.96 8.96
C ALA A 121 30.41 12.56 8.70
N SER A 122 30.54 12.14 7.43
CA SER A 122 30.89 10.77 7.05
C SER A 122 31.93 10.76 5.91
N GLN A 123 33.01 10.01 6.08
CA GLN A 123 33.97 9.78 4.99
C GLN A 123 33.35 9.00 3.84
N THR A 124 32.49 8.02 4.15
CA THR A 124 31.76 7.24 3.13
C THR A 124 30.87 8.14 2.27
N ASP A 125 30.19 9.11 2.88
CA ASP A 125 29.35 10.06 2.14
C ASP A 125 30.22 11.01 1.30
N PHE A 126 31.33 11.48 1.85
CA PHE A 126 32.28 12.30 1.12
C PHE A 126 32.81 11.57 -0.13
N ASP A 127 33.30 10.35 0.06
CA ASP A 127 33.87 9.53 -1.02
C ASP A 127 32.81 9.19 -2.08
N PHE A 128 31.58 8.90 -1.66
CA PHE A 128 30.47 8.63 -2.58
C PHE A 128 30.10 9.85 -3.43
N VAL A 129 30.02 11.04 -2.82
CA VAL A 129 29.77 12.29 -3.57
C VAL A 129 30.87 12.53 -4.59
N ARG A 130 32.14 12.33 -4.21
CA ARG A 130 33.29 12.44 -5.12
C ARG A 130 33.16 11.44 -6.28
N GLU A 131 32.89 10.16 -5.96
CA GLU A 131 32.77 9.08 -6.94
C GLU A 131 31.77 9.43 -8.04
N ILE A 132 30.51 9.81 -7.68
CA ILE A 132 29.46 10.07 -8.67
C ILE A 132 29.75 11.32 -9.53
N ILE A 133 30.50 12.30 -9.01
CA ILE A 133 30.94 13.48 -9.76
C ILE A 133 32.07 13.11 -10.71
N GLU A 134 33.12 12.45 -10.24
CA GLU A 134 34.32 12.08 -10.99
C GLU A 134 34.03 11.08 -12.11
N ASP A 135 33.09 10.14 -11.88
CA ASP A 135 32.62 9.18 -12.87
C ASP A 135 31.69 9.79 -13.92
N GLY A 136 31.28 11.06 -13.75
CA GLY A 136 30.29 11.69 -14.63
C GLY A 136 28.90 11.04 -14.57
N ALA A 137 28.56 10.48 -13.42
CA ALA A 137 27.29 9.76 -13.22
C ALA A 137 26.07 10.68 -13.02
N VAL A 138 26.31 11.97 -12.81
CA VAL A 138 25.25 12.96 -12.54
C VAL A 138 24.81 13.58 -13.85
N PRO A 139 23.55 13.36 -14.30
CA PRO A 139 23.02 14.02 -15.50
C PRO A 139 23.01 15.54 -15.37
N GLU A 140 23.13 16.27 -16.50
CA GLU A 140 23.18 17.74 -16.51
C GLU A 140 21.92 18.41 -15.92
N ASP A 141 20.76 17.72 -15.98
CA ASP A 141 19.48 18.21 -15.47
C ASP A 141 19.17 17.75 -14.04
N VAL A 142 20.15 17.13 -13.35
CA VAL A 142 20.03 16.67 -11.97
C VAL A 142 20.91 17.50 -11.05
N ARG A 143 20.37 17.92 -9.92
CA ARG A 143 21.10 18.62 -8.85
C ARG A 143 21.37 17.68 -7.68
N LEU A 144 22.63 17.59 -7.30
CA LEU A 144 23.00 16.92 -6.05
C LEU A 144 22.69 17.83 -4.87
N GLN A 145 21.99 17.31 -3.87
CA GLN A 145 21.78 17.99 -2.60
C GLN A 145 22.70 17.37 -1.54
N VAL A 146 23.32 18.19 -0.71
CA VAL A 146 24.17 17.76 0.39
C VAL A 146 23.86 18.55 1.65
N LEU A 147 23.76 17.82 2.78
CA LEU A 147 23.45 18.40 4.08
C LEU A 147 24.71 18.98 4.74
N THR A 148 24.57 20.10 5.43
CA THR A 148 25.60 20.66 6.30
C THR A 148 25.01 21.39 7.50
N GLN A 149 25.65 21.25 8.66
CA GLN A 149 25.32 22.08 9.83
C GLN A 149 25.91 23.50 9.68
N ALA A 150 25.36 24.46 10.39
CA ALA A 150 25.81 25.85 10.43
C ALA A 150 27.13 26.01 11.19
N ARG A 151 28.20 25.33 10.75
CA ARG A 151 29.56 25.34 11.28
C ARG A 151 30.57 25.50 10.16
N PRO A 152 31.50 26.46 10.25
CA PRO A 152 32.41 26.77 9.15
C PRO A 152 33.26 25.59 8.66
N ASP A 153 33.77 24.76 9.58
CA ASP A 153 34.57 23.57 9.27
C ASP A 153 33.81 22.51 8.49
N LEU A 154 32.55 22.32 8.82
CA LEU A 154 31.66 21.36 8.13
C LEU A 154 31.23 21.90 6.76
N ILE A 155 30.94 23.20 6.65
CA ILE A 155 30.58 23.84 5.39
C ILE A 155 31.76 23.75 4.40
N GLU A 156 33.00 24.05 4.83
CA GLU A 156 34.22 23.91 4.01
C GLU A 156 34.35 22.51 3.42
N ARG A 157 34.23 21.47 4.27
CA ARG A 157 34.32 20.07 3.85
C ARG A 157 33.17 19.68 2.87
N THR A 158 31.97 20.24 3.06
CA THR A 158 30.83 20.03 2.17
C THR A 158 31.13 20.57 0.77
N PHE A 159 31.66 21.76 0.64
CA PHE A 159 32.06 22.33 -0.65
C PHE A 159 33.22 21.55 -1.30
N ALA A 160 34.18 21.08 -0.53
CA ALA A 160 35.26 20.23 -1.04
C ALA A 160 34.75 18.92 -1.65
N ALA A 161 33.66 18.34 -1.10
CA ALA A 161 33.03 17.15 -1.67
C ALA A 161 32.35 17.43 -3.02
N LEU A 162 31.92 18.65 -3.29
CA LEU A 162 31.22 19.06 -4.51
C LEU A 162 32.12 19.61 -5.61
N GLU A 163 33.44 19.62 -5.43
CA GLU A 163 34.40 20.13 -6.43
C GLU A 163 34.17 19.44 -7.79
N GLY A 164 33.98 20.22 -8.85
CA GLY A 164 33.71 19.73 -10.20
C GLY A 164 32.25 19.37 -10.50
N ALA A 165 31.32 19.51 -9.54
CA ALA A 165 29.91 19.40 -9.82
C ALA A 165 29.42 20.55 -10.70
N HIS A 166 28.57 20.27 -11.73
CA HIS A 166 28.00 21.32 -12.56
C HIS A 166 26.89 22.10 -11.84
N SER A 167 26.14 21.44 -10.96
CA SER A 167 25.10 22.07 -10.15
C SER A 167 24.89 21.33 -8.82
N ALA A 168 24.61 22.09 -7.75
CA ALA A 168 24.35 21.50 -6.44
C ALA A 168 23.44 22.35 -5.56
N ILE A 169 22.81 21.71 -4.56
CA ILE A 169 22.04 22.36 -3.49
C ILE A 169 22.82 22.18 -2.18
N ILE A 170 23.17 23.29 -1.55
CA ILE A 170 23.76 23.29 -0.20
C ILE A 170 22.62 23.40 0.81
N HIS A 171 22.36 22.32 1.54
CA HIS A 171 21.31 22.23 2.53
C HIS A 171 21.85 22.58 3.93
N LEU A 172 21.69 23.82 4.32
CA LEU A 172 22.06 24.33 5.64
C LEU A 172 20.92 24.13 6.62
N TYR A 173 21.21 23.65 7.84
CA TYR A 173 20.21 23.52 8.88
C TYR A 173 20.74 23.84 10.28
N ASN A 174 19.84 24.23 11.15
CA ASN A 174 20.02 24.23 12.60
C ASN A 174 18.66 24.14 13.29
N SER A 175 18.65 23.56 14.50
CA SER A 175 17.40 23.37 15.25
C SER A 175 16.87 24.68 15.84
N THR A 176 15.55 24.89 15.71
CA THR A 176 14.89 26.14 16.09
C THR A 176 13.80 25.99 17.13
N SER A 177 13.37 24.74 17.46
CA SER A 177 12.24 24.48 18.33
C SER A 177 12.44 25.03 19.77
N ILE A 178 11.35 25.37 20.41
CA ILE A 178 11.31 25.84 21.82
C ILE A 178 12.06 24.87 22.73
N LEU A 179 11.84 23.56 22.55
CA LEU A 179 12.44 22.55 23.40
C LEU A 179 13.95 22.46 23.20
N GLN A 180 14.42 22.44 21.93
CA GLN A 180 15.85 22.30 21.62
C GLN A 180 16.62 23.56 21.99
N ARG A 181 16.07 24.74 21.77
CA ARG A 181 16.66 26.00 22.27
C ARG A 181 16.97 25.91 23.77
N ARG A 182 15.97 25.46 24.56
CA ARG A 182 16.09 25.38 26.01
C ARG A 182 17.01 24.27 26.50
N VAL A 183 16.93 23.03 25.95
CA VAL A 183 17.58 21.85 26.56
C VAL A 183 18.85 21.42 25.85
N VAL A 184 19.01 21.77 24.56
CA VAL A 184 20.17 21.37 23.75
C VAL A 184 21.18 22.51 23.64
N PHE A 185 20.72 23.71 23.26
CA PHE A 185 21.60 24.85 23.02
C PHE A 185 21.76 25.73 24.26
N GLY A 186 20.76 25.82 25.12
CA GLY A 186 20.72 26.77 26.22
C GLY A 186 20.70 28.24 25.75
N GLU A 187 20.11 28.46 24.55
CA GLU A 187 20.10 29.74 23.85
C GLU A 187 18.66 30.24 23.62
N GLU A 188 18.51 31.54 23.54
CA GLU A 188 17.28 32.20 23.11
C GLU A 188 17.25 32.36 21.57
N ARG A 189 16.18 32.94 21.02
CA ARG A 189 15.98 33.13 19.57
C ARG A 189 17.16 33.83 18.91
N GLU A 190 17.69 34.89 19.52
CA GLU A 190 18.80 35.68 18.99
C GLU A 190 20.10 34.86 18.82
N GLY A 191 20.40 33.96 19.77
CA GLY A 191 21.53 33.05 19.69
C GLY A 191 21.39 32.05 18.56
N ILE A 192 20.20 31.47 18.40
CA ILE A 192 19.90 30.51 17.32
C ILE A 192 19.88 31.21 15.95
N THR A 193 19.30 32.39 15.84
CA THR A 193 19.33 33.18 14.60
C THR A 193 20.77 33.54 14.19
N LYS A 194 21.60 33.85 15.15
CA LYS A 194 23.05 34.10 14.89
C LYS A 194 23.76 32.88 14.32
N ILE A 195 23.46 31.67 14.81
CA ILE A 195 24.00 30.43 14.25
C ILE A 195 23.58 30.27 12.78
N ALA A 196 22.30 30.46 12.45
CA ALA A 196 21.79 30.36 11.09
C ALA A 196 22.43 31.40 10.15
N THR A 197 22.47 32.67 10.56
CA THR A 197 22.97 33.76 9.73
C THR A 197 24.50 33.66 9.51
N GLN A 198 25.28 33.31 10.53
CA GLN A 198 26.70 33.02 10.35
C GLN A 198 26.94 31.84 9.41
N GLY A 199 26.16 30.77 9.53
CA GLY A 199 26.22 29.65 8.59
C GLY A 199 25.88 30.08 7.16
N ALA A 200 24.86 30.89 6.96
CA ALA A 200 24.45 31.41 5.66
C ALA A 200 25.56 32.31 5.01
N GLU A 201 26.21 33.17 5.80
CA GLU A 201 27.35 33.96 5.34
C GLU A 201 28.50 33.08 4.83
N VAL A 202 28.87 32.05 5.62
CA VAL A 202 29.94 31.11 5.26
C VAL A 202 29.59 30.33 3.99
N VAL A 203 28.33 29.85 3.84
CA VAL A 203 27.86 29.18 2.61
C VAL A 203 28.00 30.09 1.40
N ARG A 204 27.56 31.34 1.51
CA ARG A 204 27.72 32.34 0.42
C ARG A 204 29.19 32.59 0.07
N GLU A 205 30.08 32.72 1.07
CA GLU A 205 31.52 32.92 0.87
C GLU A 205 32.19 31.75 0.17
N TYR A 206 31.85 30.51 0.56
CA TYR A 206 32.40 29.31 -0.08
C TYR A 206 31.84 29.10 -1.49
N ALA A 207 30.56 29.35 -1.74
CA ALA A 207 30.00 29.26 -3.08
C ALA A 207 30.71 30.19 -4.10
N ALA A 208 31.14 31.37 -3.65
CA ALA A 208 31.90 32.30 -4.49
C ALA A 208 33.28 31.78 -4.91
N LYS A 209 33.85 30.77 -4.20
CA LYS A 209 35.14 30.13 -4.54
C LYS A 209 35.01 29.10 -5.67
N TYR A 210 33.79 28.67 -6.03
CA TYR A 210 33.51 27.66 -7.03
C TYR A 210 32.57 28.22 -8.14
N PRO A 211 33.07 29.19 -8.95
CA PRO A 211 32.22 29.94 -9.88
C PRO A 211 31.66 29.09 -11.03
N ASP A 212 32.20 27.91 -11.29
CA ASP A 212 31.81 27.02 -12.37
C ASP A 212 30.63 26.10 -11.96
N THR A 213 30.22 26.09 -10.70
CA THR A 213 29.11 25.31 -10.17
C THR A 213 27.87 26.19 -9.97
N ASP A 214 26.72 25.80 -10.53
CA ASP A 214 25.42 26.46 -10.25
C ASP A 214 24.87 26.02 -8.90
N PHE A 215 25.19 26.77 -7.86
CA PHE A 215 24.68 26.50 -6.52
C PHE A 215 23.26 27.05 -6.30
N ARG A 216 22.43 26.26 -5.65
CA ARG A 216 21.20 26.68 -4.96
C ARG A 216 21.39 26.49 -3.47
N PHE A 217 20.73 27.32 -2.66
CA PHE A 217 20.83 27.23 -1.20
C PHE A 217 19.50 26.80 -0.63
N GLN A 218 19.56 25.89 0.32
CA GLN A 218 18.40 25.44 1.10
C GLN A 218 18.68 25.70 2.57
N TYR A 219 17.68 26.23 3.26
CA TYR A 219 17.69 26.38 4.71
C TYR A 219 16.53 25.62 5.33
N SER A 220 16.82 24.83 6.39
CA SER A 220 15.81 24.18 7.22
C SER A 220 15.88 24.68 8.65
N PRO A 221 14.84 25.38 9.17
CA PRO A 221 14.64 25.55 10.59
C PRO A 221 14.20 24.21 11.18
N GLU A 222 15.17 23.36 11.53
CA GLU A 222 14.91 21.98 11.98
C GLU A 222 13.95 21.97 13.18
N SER A 223 13.06 20.97 13.21
CA SER A 223 11.93 20.90 14.17
C SER A 223 10.97 22.08 14.04
N PHE A 224 10.67 22.47 12.78
CA PHE A 224 9.73 23.54 12.46
C PHE A 224 8.38 23.39 13.19
N THR A 225 7.84 22.18 13.28
CA THR A 225 6.58 21.91 14.00
C THR A 225 6.64 22.20 15.50
N GLY A 226 7.84 22.25 16.09
CA GLY A 226 8.06 22.63 17.48
C GLY A 226 8.55 24.08 17.67
N THR A 227 8.51 24.89 16.59
CA THR A 227 8.97 26.29 16.54
C THR A 227 7.76 27.21 16.42
N GLU A 228 7.80 28.36 17.09
CA GLU A 228 6.78 29.39 16.92
C GLU A 228 6.80 29.91 15.47
N LEU A 229 5.65 30.01 14.82
CA LEU A 229 5.58 30.38 13.39
C LEU A 229 6.15 31.78 13.12
N SER A 230 5.91 32.72 14.04
CA SER A 230 6.50 34.06 13.95
C SER A 230 8.03 34.01 13.94
N TYR A 231 8.60 33.16 14.79
CA TYR A 231 10.06 32.96 14.83
C TYR A 231 10.59 32.18 13.63
N ALA A 232 9.86 31.18 13.15
CA ALA A 232 10.22 30.45 11.94
C ALA A 232 10.29 31.39 10.72
N ALA A 233 9.34 32.30 10.56
CA ALA A 233 9.39 33.31 9.51
C ALA A 233 10.57 34.28 9.69
N GLU A 234 10.78 34.78 10.92
CA GLU A 234 11.86 35.70 11.26
C GLU A 234 13.25 35.12 10.91
N ILE A 235 13.53 33.88 11.32
CA ILE A 235 14.83 33.25 11.05
C ILE A 235 15.00 32.91 9.56
N CYS A 236 13.93 32.48 8.87
CA CYS A 236 13.96 32.26 7.42
C CYS A 236 14.23 33.56 6.66
N ASP A 237 13.59 34.65 7.05
CA ASP A 237 13.79 35.97 6.44
C ASP A 237 15.21 36.48 6.71
N ALA A 238 15.77 36.27 7.90
CA ALA A 238 17.14 36.64 8.23
C ALA A 238 18.18 35.87 7.36
N VAL A 239 17.96 34.60 7.09
CA VAL A 239 18.81 33.80 6.19
C VAL A 239 18.67 34.27 4.75
N THR A 240 17.46 34.50 4.27
CA THR A 240 17.21 34.98 2.91
C THR A 240 17.73 36.40 2.67
N GLU A 241 17.81 37.24 3.72
CA GLU A 241 18.46 38.55 3.61
C GLU A 241 19.95 38.46 3.27
N ILE A 242 20.63 37.43 3.77
CA ILE A 242 22.05 37.17 3.44
C ILE A 242 22.22 36.61 2.04
N TRP A 243 21.34 35.69 1.64
CA TRP A 243 21.46 35.02 0.35
C TRP A 243 20.89 35.81 -0.82
N GLU A 244 20.10 36.85 -0.56
CA GLU A 244 19.54 37.78 -1.54
C GLU A 244 18.89 37.07 -2.76
N PRO A 245 17.92 36.14 -2.53
CA PRO A 245 17.28 35.43 -3.64
C PRO A 245 16.49 36.35 -4.56
N THR A 246 16.37 35.93 -5.82
CA THR A 246 15.47 36.55 -6.81
C THR A 246 14.55 35.49 -7.41
N PRO A 247 13.46 35.89 -8.10
CA PRO A 247 12.60 34.92 -8.77
C PRO A 247 13.32 34.02 -9.78
N GLU A 248 14.40 34.51 -10.42
CA GLU A 248 15.22 33.75 -11.36
C GLU A 248 16.24 32.84 -10.65
N ARG A 249 16.61 33.21 -9.44
CA ARG A 249 17.54 32.47 -8.59
C ARG A 249 16.96 32.30 -7.20
N PRO A 250 15.88 31.48 -7.07
CA PRO A 250 15.24 31.28 -5.78
C PRO A 250 16.13 30.45 -4.84
N VAL A 251 15.86 30.59 -3.54
CA VAL A 251 16.36 29.70 -2.48
C VAL A 251 15.25 28.75 -2.06
N ILE A 252 15.64 27.65 -1.41
CA ILE A 252 14.70 26.68 -0.83
C ILE A 252 14.58 26.93 0.67
N LEU A 253 13.37 27.15 1.15
CA LEU A 253 13.04 27.12 2.57
C LEU A 253 12.27 25.83 2.85
N ASN A 254 12.89 24.90 3.57
CA ASN A 254 12.32 23.60 3.85
C ASN A 254 11.79 23.58 5.28
N LEU A 255 10.51 23.27 5.45
CA LEU A 255 9.79 23.32 6.71
C LEU A 255 9.52 21.91 7.26
N PRO A 256 10.50 21.28 7.96
CA PRO A 256 10.40 19.88 8.32
C PRO A 256 9.46 19.66 9.51
N ALA A 257 8.51 18.74 9.34
CA ALA A 257 7.88 18.08 10.48
C ALA A 257 8.82 16.98 10.99
N THR A 258 9.97 17.40 11.55
CA THR A 258 11.02 16.51 12.07
C THR A 258 10.47 15.47 13.04
N VAL A 259 9.46 15.87 13.81
CA VAL A 259 8.50 15.00 14.50
C VAL A 259 7.10 15.45 14.11
N GLU A 260 6.26 14.53 13.68
CA GLU A 260 4.86 14.81 13.36
C GLU A 260 4.08 15.06 14.66
N MET A 261 4.02 16.32 15.10
CA MET A 261 3.47 16.70 16.40
C MET A 261 1.96 16.97 16.36
N ALA A 262 1.42 17.40 15.21
CA ALA A 262 0.05 17.85 15.04
C ALA A 262 -0.70 17.06 13.96
N THR A 263 -1.98 17.33 13.79
CA THR A 263 -2.79 16.78 12.69
C THR A 263 -2.43 17.46 11.36
N PRO A 264 -2.61 16.76 10.20
CA PRO A 264 -2.26 17.30 8.88
C PRO A 264 -2.86 18.66 8.54
N ASN A 265 -4.09 18.93 8.98
CA ASN A 265 -4.73 20.21 8.76
C ASN A 265 -4.04 21.37 9.51
N LEU A 266 -3.48 21.13 10.71
CA LEU A 266 -2.72 22.14 11.43
C LEU A 266 -1.35 22.38 10.76
N TYR A 267 -0.73 21.33 10.20
CA TYR A 267 0.46 21.50 9.40
C TYR A 267 0.17 22.33 8.14
N ALA A 268 -0.91 22.03 7.42
CA ALA A 268 -1.35 22.82 6.26
C ALA A 268 -1.65 24.29 6.62
N ASP A 269 -2.33 24.54 7.73
CA ASP A 269 -2.54 25.92 8.22
C ASP A 269 -1.21 26.64 8.49
N SER A 270 -0.21 25.91 9.04
CA SER A 270 1.14 26.46 9.27
C SER A 270 1.85 26.79 7.96
N ILE A 271 1.71 25.93 6.95
CA ILE A 271 2.31 26.16 5.63
C ILE A 271 1.65 27.34 4.92
N GLU A 272 0.30 27.44 4.92
CA GLU A 272 -0.37 28.60 4.32
C GLU A 272 -0.02 29.88 5.07
N TRP A 273 0.13 29.82 6.39
CA TRP A 273 0.59 30.97 7.17
C TRP A 273 2.00 31.39 6.75
N MET A 274 2.95 30.46 6.64
CA MET A 274 4.32 30.74 6.17
C MET A 274 4.30 31.29 4.74
N HIS A 275 3.52 30.68 3.84
CA HIS A 275 3.34 31.14 2.47
C HIS A 275 2.92 32.61 2.39
N ARG A 276 2.05 33.06 3.31
CA ARG A 276 1.55 34.44 3.36
C ARG A 276 2.47 35.43 4.06
N ASN A 277 3.35 34.98 4.96
CA ASN A 277 4.12 35.83 5.85
C ASN A 277 5.62 35.92 5.56
N LEU A 278 6.16 35.06 4.68
CA LEU A 278 7.55 35.17 4.22
C LEU A 278 7.74 36.44 3.36
N SER A 279 8.75 37.25 3.71
CA SER A 279 8.97 38.57 3.07
C SER A 279 9.35 38.49 1.60
N ARG A 280 9.98 37.38 1.16
CA ARG A 280 10.48 37.16 -0.22
C ARG A 280 9.85 35.95 -0.86
N ARG A 281 8.54 35.73 -0.64
CA ARG A 281 7.85 34.49 -1.06
C ARG A 281 7.98 34.19 -2.55
N ASP A 282 8.03 35.19 -3.42
CA ASP A 282 8.20 35.07 -4.88
C ASP A 282 9.61 34.59 -5.30
N SER A 283 10.56 34.67 -4.41
CA SER A 283 11.94 34.26 -4.59
C SER A 283 12.31 33.02 -3.75
N VAL A 284 11.31 32.32 -3.24
CA VAL A 284 11.45 31.14 -2.38
C VAL A 284 10.70 29.94 -2.96
N ILE A 285 11.38 28.82 -3.04
CA ILE A 285 10.78 27.49 -3.19
C ILE A 285 10.45 26.98 -1.80
N LEU A 286 9.16 26.92 -1.46
CA LEU A 286 8.71 26.43 -0.16
C LEU A 286 8.63 24.90 -0.19
N SER A 287 9.45 24.23 0.61
CA SER A 287 9.60 22.78 0.65
C SER A 287 9.03 22.17 1.91
N LEU A 288 8.49 20.97 1.79
CA LEU A 288 7.95 20.16 2.89
C LEU A 288 8.83 18.93 3.10
N HIS A 289 9.02 18.55 4.37
CA HIS A 289 9.73 17.34 4.75
C HIS A 289 9.03 16.71 5.98
N PRO A 290 7.88 16.06 5.79
CA PRO A 290 7.18 15.46 6.93
C PRO A 290 7.68 14.05 7.22
N HIS A 291 7.88 13.76 8.53
CA HIS A 291 7.99 12.40 9.07
C HIS A 291 6.61 11.83 9.38
N ASN A 292 6.53 10.52 9.64
CA ASN A 292 5.28 9.74 9.70
C ASN A 292 4.95 9.25 11.12
N ASP A 293 5.32 10.01 12.16
CA ASP A 293 5.17 9.59 13.56
C ASP A 293 3.72 9.27 13.97
N ARG A 294 2.76 9.93 13.33
CA ARG A 294 1.32 9.73 13.56
C ARG A 294 0.65 8.87 12.49
N GLY A 295 1.40 8.40 11.48
CA GLY A 295 0.88 7.67 10.33
C GLY A 295 0.12 8.56 9.34
N SER A 296 0.36 9.88 9.34
CA SER A 296 -0.37 10.83 8.49
C SER A 296 0.52 11.73 7.63
N ALA A 297 1.80 11.36 7.43
CA ALA A 297 2.75 12.15 6.63
C ALA A 297 2.28 12.39 5.19
N ILE A 298 1.66 11.40 4.53
CA ILE A 298 1.11 11.53 3.17
C ILE A 298 0.06 12.65 3.16
N ALA A 299 -0.91 12.60 4.08
CA ALA A 299 -1.94 13.63 4.18
C ALA A 299 -1.34 15.01 4.53
N ALA A 300 -0.31 15.05 5.40
CA ALA A 300 0.38 16.29 5.74
C ALA A 300 1.08 16.90 4.52
N ALA A 301 1.72 16.09 3.67
CA ALA A 301 2.36 16.54 2.44
C ALA A 301 1.34 17.02 1.40
N GLU A 302 0.28 16.27 1.15
CA GLU A 302 -0.78 16.66 0.20
C GLU A 302 -1.46 17.97 0.61
N LEU A 303 -1.90 18.08 1.86
CA LEU A 303 -2.56 19.28 2.35
C LEU A 303 -1.58 20.46 2.45
N GLY A 304 -0.32 20.23 2.82
CA GLY A 304 0.73 21.27 2.81
C GLY A 304 1.04 21.77 1.40
N TYR A 305 1.00 20.89 0.40
CA TYR A 305 1.15 21.27 -1.01
C TYR A 305 -0.05 22.11 -1.50
N GLN A 306 -1.28 21.73 -1.14
CA GLN A 306 -2.47 22.56 -1.37
C GLN A 306 -2.36 23.93 -0.68
N ALA A 307 -1.71 23.99 0.47
CA ALA A 307 -1.52 25.20 1.27
C ALA A 307 -0.44 26.15 0.72
N GLY A 308 0.17 25.84 -0.42
CA GLY A 308 1.07 26.74 -1.13
C GLY A 308 2.54 26.36 -1.09
N ALA A 309 2.88 25.13 -0.70
CA ALA A 309 4.23 24.61 -0.91
C ALA A 309 4.48 24.33 -2.40
N ASP A 310 5.76 24.31 -2.78
CA ASP A 310 6.21 24.11 -4.16
C ASP A 310 6.92 22.76 -4.34
N ARG A 311 7.49 22.20 -3.25
CA ARG A 311 8.42 21.07 -3.27
C ARG A 311 8.15 20.13 -2.10
N ILE A 312 8.43 18.83 -2.30
CA ILE A 312 8.33 17.82 -1.25
C ILE A 312 9.60 16.97 -1.23
N GLU A 313 10.17 16.81 -0.03
CA GLU A 313 11.25 15.86 0.27
C GLU A 313 10.69 14.61 0.94
N GLY A 314 11.21 13.44 0.59
CA GLY A 314 10.82 12.17 1.20
C GLY A 314 11.66 11.01 0.72
N CYS A 315 11.25 9.79 1.06
CA CYS A 315 11.91 8.55 0.66
C CYS A 315 10.94 7.61 -0.06
N LEU A 316 11.47 6.76 -0.93
CA LEU A 316 10.71 5.69 -1.54
C LEU A 316 10.19 4.73 -0.46
N PHE A 317 8.90 4.44 -0.50
CA PHE A 317 8.18 3.63 0.49
C PHE A 317 8.30 4.12 1.95
N GLY A 318 8.69 5.38 2.13
CA GLY A 318 8.65 6.04 3.43
C GLY A 318 9.75 5.61 4.41
N ASN A 319 10.91 5.14 3.94
CA ASN A 319 12.02 4.79 4.82
C ASN A 319 12.56 6.01 5.57
N GLY A 320 13.06 5.85 6.80
CA GLY A 320 13.67 6.92 7.60
C GLY A 320 13.57 6.70 9.10
N GLU A 321 14.00 7.72 9.84
CA GLU A 321 14.03 7.71 11.31
C GLU A 321 12.66 7.41 11.93
N ARG A 322 12.66 6.66 13.02
CA ARG A 322 11.48 6.26 13.81
C ARG A 322 10.45 5.49 12.97
N THR A 323 9.44 6.20 12.43
CA THR A 323 8.36 5.67 11.59
C THR A 323 8.55 5.97 10.10
N GLY A 324 9.66 6.65 9.75
CA GLY A 324 10.04 6.99 8.39
C GLY A 324 9.66 8.39 7.94
N ASN A 325 10.12 8.74 6.75
CA ASN A 325 9.77 9.94 5.99
C ASN A 325 8.41 9.77 5.30
N VAL A 326 7.89 10.81 4.67
CA VAL A 326 6.76 10.68 3.76
C VAL A 326 7.13 9.78 2.58
N ASP A 327 6.19 8.92 2.20
CA ASP A 327 6.33 7.97 1.09
C ASP A 327 6.13 8.66 -0.26
N LEU A 328 7.21 8.84 -1.03
CA LEU A 328 7.17 9.46 -2.35
C LEU A 328 6.46 8.60 -3.41
N VAL A 329 6.53 7.26 -3.28
CA VAL A 329 5.79 6.34 -4.16
C VAL A 329 4.28 6.54 -3.96
N ALA A 330 3.83 6.58 -2.71
CA ALA A 330 2.43 6.79 -2.40
C ALA A 330 1.94 8.17 -2.89
N LEU A 331 2.71 9.23 -2.70
CA LEU A 331 2.36 10.58 -3.18
C LEU A 331 2.28 10.64 -4.72
N GLY A 332 3.27 10.07 -5.42
CA GLY A 332 3.26 9.99 -6.89
C GLY A 332 2.05 9.22 -7.42
N MET A 333 1.76 8.08 -6.83
CA MET A 333 0.61 7.25 -7.23
C MET A 333 -0.74 7.87 -6.86
N ASN A 334 -0.81 8.63 -5.77
CA ASN A 334 -2.02 9.38 -5.42
C ASN A 334 -2.34 10.44 -6.49
N LEU A 335 -1.33 11.16 -6.99
CA LEU A 335 -1.48 12.08 -8.13
C LEU A 335 -1.93 11.34 -9.39
N PHE A 336 -1.25 10.25 -9.74
CA PHE A 336 -1.56 9.42 -10.91
C PHE A 336 -3.02 8.95 -10.89
N SER A 337 -3.50 8.45 -9.75
CA SER A 337 -4.89 7.98 -9.59
C SER A 337 -5.95 9.08 -9.76
N GLN A 338 -5.54 10.34 -9.71
CA GLN A 338 -6.40 11.52 -9.92
C GLN A 338 -6.21 12.15 -11.31
N GLY A 339 -5.47 11.50 -12.21
CA GLY A 339 -5.19 11.99 -13.56
C GLY A 339 -4.19 13.16 -13.59
N VAL A 340 -3.34 13.27 -12.59
CA VAL A 340 -2.23 14.23 -12.53
C VAL A 340 -0.93 13.49 -12.78
N ASP A 341 -0.18 13.90 -13.81
CA ASP A 341 1.14 13.35 -14.10
C ASP A 341 2.09 13.55 -12.90
N PRO A 342 2.56 12.48 -12.24
CA PRO A 342 3.47 12.59 -11.12
C PRO A 342 4.88 13.05 -11.51
N GLN A 343 5.22 13.03 -12.80
CA GLN A 343 6.56 13.29 -13.35
C GLN A 343 7.63 12.34 -12.80
N LEU A 344 7.20 11.20 -12.29
CA LEU A 344 8.03 10.08 -11.84
C LEU A 344 7.57 8.81 -12.55
N ASP A 345 8.51 8.01 -13.06
CA ASP A 345 8.22 6.72 -13.68
C ASP A 345 8.05 5.64 -12.61
N LEU A 346 6.82 5.19 -12.46
CA LEU A 346 6.41 4.11 -11.57
C LEU A 346 5.81 2.93 -12.35
N SER A 347 6.07 2.86 -13.66
CA SER A 347 5.51 1.83 -14.56
C SER A 347 6.00 0.41 -14.28
N ASP A 348 7.11 0.23 -13.54
CA ASP A 348 7.56 -1.04 -12.97
C ASP A 348 7.80 -0.89 -11.47
N ILE A 349 6.69 -0.85 -10.72
CA ILE A 349 6.73 -0.65 -9.26
C ILE A 349 7.44 -1.80 -8.54
N ASP A 350 7.46 -3.00 -9.13
CA ASP A 350 8.15 -4.15 -8.56
C ASP A 350 9.67 -4.04 -8.70
N TYR A 351 10.17 -3.47 -9.79
CA TYR A 351 11.59 -3.17 -9.93
C TYR A 351 12.03 -2.11 -8.92
N VAL A 352 11.24 -1.04 -8.76
CA VAL A 352 11.47 0.00 -7.74
C VAL A 352 11.52 -0.64 -6.35
N LYS A 353 10.51 -1.42 -5.98
CA LYS A 353 10.41 -2.10 -4.69
C LYS A 353 11.63 -3.00 -4.42
N ARG A 354 11.92 -3.93 -5.34
CA ARG A 354 13.07 -4.87 -5.18
C ARG A 354 14.40 -4.14 -5.03
N THR A 355 14.58 -3.04 -5.74
CA THR A 355 15.81 -2.24 -5.65
C THR A 355 15.90 -1.54 -4.30
N VAL A 356 14.81 -0.95 -3.82
CA VAL A 356 14.76 -0.32 -2.49
C VAL A 356 15.00 -1.34 -1.38
N GLU A 357 14.34 -2.51 -1.42
CA GLU A 357 14.56 -3.59 -0.45
C GLU A 357 16.01 -4.07 -0.44
N HIS A 358 16.63 -4.21 -1.63
CA HIS A 358 18.04 -4.56 -1.73
C HIS A 358 18.95 -3.48 -1.14
N CYS A 359 18.69 -2.20 -1.41
CA CYS A 359 19.52 -1.12 -0.94
C CYS A 359 19.38 -0.89 0.58
N ASN A 360 18.14 -0.93 1.08
CA ASN A 360 17.83 -0.70 2.49
C ASN A 360 18.06 -1.93 3.37
N GLN A 361 18.11 -3.15 2.79
CA GLN A 361 18.10 -4.43 3.53
C GLN A 361 16.90 -4.55 4.48
N LEU A 362 15.80 -3.93 4.11
CA LEU A 362 14.51 -3.97 4.82
C LEU A 362 13.40 -4.28 3.83
N PRO A 363 12.43 -5.15 4.18
CA PRO A 363 11.30 -5.44 3.31
C PRO A 363 10.31 -4.28 3.27
N VAL A 364 9.72 -4.04 2.11
CA VAL A 364 8.53 -3.19 1.98
C VAL A 364 7.31 -3.98 2.49
N PRO A 365 6.49 -3.43 3.38
CA PRO A 365 5.34 -4.14 3.93
C PRO A 365 4.38 -4.67 2.84
N GLU A 366 3.84 -5.87 3.02
CA GLU A 366 2.91 -6.50 2.06
C GLU A 366 1.67 -5.67 1.74
N ARG A 367 1.26 -4.78 2.65
CA ARG A 367 0.13 -3.86 2.48
C ARG A 367 0.55 -2.40 2.33
N GLN A 368 1.82 -2.15 1.98
CA GLN A 368 2.28 -0.80 1.64
C GLN A 368 1.42 -0.25 0.50
N PRO A 369 0.88 0.97 0.60
CA PRO A 369 0.10 1.55 -0.47
C PRO A 369 0.81 1.44 -1.83
N TRP A 370 0.08 1.01 -2.85
CA TRP A 370 0.50 0.84 -4.25
C TRP A 370 1.60 -0.21 -4.51
N GLY A 371 2.61 -0.34 -3.65
CA GLY A 371 3.78 -1.20 -3.87
C GLY A 371 3.77 -2.54 -3.14
N GLY A 372 2.88 -2.75 -2.15
CA GLY A 372 2.79 -3.99 -1.39
C GLY A 372 2.31 -5.18 -2.23
N GLU A 373 2.70 -6.39 -1.86
CA GLU A 373 2.34 -7.62 -2.58
C GLU A 373 0.82 -7.84 -2.66
N LEU A 374 0.08 -7.42 -1.62
CA LEU A 374 -1.34 -7.73 -1.46
C LEU A 374 -2.28 -6.61 -1.93
N VAL A 375 -1.75 -5.49 -2.48
CA VAL A 375 -2.58 -4.30 -2.76
C VAL A 375 -3.49 -4.45 -3.98
N TYR A 376 -3.13 -5.32 -4.93
CA TYR A 376 -3.93 -5.63 -6.12
C TYR A 376 -4.62 -7.00 -6.03
N THR A 377 -4.83 -7.49 -4.81
CA THR A 377 -5.39 -8.79 -4.52
C THR A 377 -6.76 -8.67 -3.87
N ALA A 378 -7.74 -9.47 -4.30
CA ALA A 378 -9.03 -9.59 -3.64
C ALA A 378 -9.19 -10.98 -3.04
N PHE A 379 -9.50 -11.05 -1.74
CA PHE A 379 -9.73 -12.30 -0.99
C PHE A 379 -11.22 -12.70 -0.94
N SER A 380 -12.12 -11.72 -0.97
CA SER A 380 -13.57 -12.00 -0.95
C SER A 380 -14.08 -12.40 -2.33
N GLY A 381 -14.78 -13.53 -2.41
CA GLY A 381 -15.37 -13.99 -3.67
C GLY A 381 -16.35 -12.99 -4.30
N SER A 382 -17.05 -12.18 -3.50
CA SER A 382 -17.91 -11.11 -4.01
C SER A 382 -17.12 -9.97 -4.64
N HIS A 383 -15.93 -9.64 -4.09
CA HIS A 383 -15.04 -8.65 -4.68
C HIS A 383 -14.43 -9.16 -5.98
N GLN A 384 -13.99 -10.41 -6.02
CA GLN A 384 -13.46 -11.06 -7.24
C GLN A 384 -14.49 -11.07 -8.37
N ASP A 385 -15.74 -11.45 -8.08
CA ASP A 385 -16.84 -11.42 -9.06
C ASP A 385 -17.09 -10.01 -9.58
N ALA A 386 -17.08 -9.00 -8.69
CA ALA A 386 -17.25 -7.60 -9.06
C ALA A 386 -16.09 -7.08 -9.94
N ILE A 387 -14.84 -7.42 -9.61
CA ILE A 387 -13.67 -7.06 -10.42
C ILE A 387 -13.76 -7.68 -11.81
N ASN A 388 -14.06 -8.99 -11.91
CA ASN A 388 -14.19 -9.68 -13.19
C ASN A 388 -15.30 -9.09 -14.07
N LYS A 389 -16.43 -8.72 -13.47
CA LYS A 389 -17.52 -8.01 -14.17
C LYS A 389 -17.09 -6.61 -14.60
N GLY A 390 -16.35 -5.89 -13.73
CA GLY A 390 -15.79 -4.57 -14.02
C GLY A 390 -14.83 -4.59 -15.20
N LEU A 391 -13.85 -5.51 -15.19
CA LEU A 391 -12.87 -5.67 -16.29
C LEU A 391 -13.58 -5.97 -17.62
N ARG A 392 -14.60 -6.84 -17.62
CA ARG A 392 -15.37 -7.10 -18.83
C ARG A 392 -16.16 -5.87 -19.29
N ALA A 393 -16.83 -5.18 -18.38
CA ALA A 393 -17.62 -3.99 -18.70
C ALA A 393 -16.73 -2.86 -19.23
N HIS A 394 -15.51 -2.69 -18.67
CA HIS A 394 -14.51 -1.73 -19.11
C HIS A 394 -14.08 -2.02 -20.56
N ARG A 395 -13.74 -3.27 -20.90
CA ARG A 395 -13.41 -3.70 -22.27
C ARG A 395 -14.55 -3.42 -23.25
N GLU A 396 -15.77 -3.82 -22.94
CA GLU A 396 -16.95 -3.58 -23.76
C GLU A 396 -17.23 -2.07 -23.94
N ALA A 397 -16.91 -1.24 -22.95
CA ALA A 397 -17.06 0.21 -23.02
C ALA A 397 -16.01 0.82 -23.95
N ALA A 398 -14.74 0.41 -23.87
CA ALA A 398 -13.68 0.82 -24.77
C ALA A 398 -13.99 0.45 -26.23
N GLU A 399 -14.44 -0.79 -26.48
CA GLU A 399 -14.87 -1.25 -27.81
C GLU A 399 -16.02 -0.38 -28.37
N ARG A 400 -17.05 -0.08 -27.56
CA ARG A 400 -18.16 0.80 -27.97
C ARG A 400 -17.72 2.22 -28.26
N ALA A 401 -16.72 2.72 -27.52
CA ALA A 401 -16.14 4.05 -27.73
C ALA A 401 -15.16 4.09 -28.93
N GLY A 402 -14.73 2.92 -29.43
CA GLY A 402 -13.76 2.82 -30.54
C GLY A 402 -12.35 3.26 -30.15
N VAL A 403 -11.97 3.09 -28.89
CA VAL A 403 -10.64 3.40 -28.34
C VAL A 403 -9.97 2.15 -27.80
N ALA A 404 -8.65 2.21 -27.56
CA ALA A 404 -7.96 1.13 -26.88
C ALA A 404 -8.40 1.05 -25.39
N GLU A 405 -8.31 -0.13 -24.79
CA GLU A 405 -8.60 -0.32 -23.35
C GLU A 405 -7.78 0.66 -22.49
N SER A 406 -6.50 0.86 -22.83
CA SER A 406 -5.59 1.80 -22.15
C SER A 406 -6.00 3.27 -22.24
N ASP A 407 -6.81 3.64 -23.22
CA ASP A 407 -7.22 5.03 -23.46
C ASP A 407 -8.63 5.33 -22.92
N HIS A 408 -9.34 4.28 -22.46
CA HIS A 408 -10.66 4.43 -21.86
C HIS A 408 -10.55 4.77 -20.37
N PRO A 409 -11.33 5.73 -19.83
CA PRO A 409 -11.34 6.03 -18.41
C PRO A 409 -11.55 4.80 -17.54
N TRP A 410 -10.71 4.62 -16.52
CA TRP A 410 -10.75 3.44 -15.66
C TRP A 410 -11.92 3.45 -14.70
N GLU A 411 -12.75 2.41 -14.74
CA GLU A 411 -13.95 2.25 -13.89
C GLU A 411 -14.14 0.79 -13.47
N VAL A 412 -13.17 0.22 -12.73
CA VAL A 412 -13.26 -1.16 -12.23
C VAL A 412 -13.45 -1.15 -10.71
N PRO A 413 -14.48 -1.82 -10.17
CA PRO A 413 -14.70 -1.89 -8.72
C PRO A 413 -13.49 -2.49 -8.00
N TYR A 414 -13.17 -1.92 -6.81
CA TYR A 414 -12.08 -2.34 -5.91
C TYR A 414 -10.66 -2.20 -6.45
N LEU A 415 -10.46 -1.78 -7.68
CA LEU A 415 -9.16 -1.46 -8.26
C LEU A 415 -9.10 0.04 -8.60
N PRO A 416 -8.43 0.85 -7.78
CA PRO A 416 -8.36 2.30 -7.98
C PRO A 416 -7.59 2.71 -9.24
N ILE A 417 -6.73 1.84 -9.77
CA ILE A 417 -6.00 1.98 -11.04
C ILE A 417 -6.00 0.64 -11.78
N ASP A 418 -5.62 0.63 -13.05
CA ASP A 418 -5.24 -0.62 -13.74
C ASP A 418 -3.87 -1.09 -13.20
N PRO A 419 -3.76 -2.28 -12.62
CA PRO A 419 -2.46 -2.81 -12.18
C PRO A 419 -1.41 -2.88 -13.30
N LYS A 420 -1.81 -2.98 -14.56
CA LYS A 420 -0.91 -3.00 -15.72
C LYS A 420 -0.12 -1.70 -15.88
N ASP A 421 -0.68 -0.57 -15.44
CA ASP A 421 -0.03 0.74 -15.53
C ASP A 421 1.23 0.83 -14.65
N VAL A 422 1.34 -0.06 -13.66
CA VAL A 422 2.50 -0.17 -12.76
C VAL A 422 3.28 -1.47 -12.94
N GLY A 423 3.10 -2.15 -14.08
CA GLY A 423 3.81 -3.39 -14.43
C GLY A 423 3.29 -4.63 -13.73
N ARG A 424 2.12 -4.55 -13.07
CA ARG A 424 1.49 -5.69 -12.37
C ARG A 424 0.30 -6.25 -13.12
N SER A 425 -0.14 -7.42 -12.72
CA SER A 425 -1.43 -7.98 -13.10
C SER A 425 -2.38 -7.98 -11.90
N TYR A 426 -3.68 -7.97 -12.16
CA TYR A 426 -4.65 -8.37 -11.15
C TYR A 426 -4.44 -9.87 -10.91
N GLU A 427 -3.78 -10.21 -9.86
CA GLU A 427 -3.70 -11.57 -9.37
C GLU A 427 -4.85 -11.79 -8.41
N ALA A 428 -5.83 -12.57 -8.85
CA ALA A 428 -6.68 -13.23 -7.92
C ALA A 428 -5.81 -14.25 -7.15
N VAL A 429 -5.07 -13.83 -6.15
CA VAL A 429 -4.51 -14.76 -5.18
C VAL A 429 -5.72 -15.31 -4.43
N ILE A 430 -6.18 -16.44 -4.92
CA ILE A 430 -7.29 -17.16 -4.31
C ILE A 430 -6.70 -17.96 -3.17
N ARG A 431 -6.49 -17.27 -2.07
CA ARG A 431 -6.42 -17.90 -0.78
C ARG A 431 -7.86 -18.06 -0.31
N VAL A 432 -8.40 -19.25 -0.41
CA VAL A 432 -9.72 -19.56 0.14
C VAL A 432 -9.54 -19.76 1.64
N ASN A 433 -9.88 -18.73 2.40
CA ASN A 433 -10.01 -18.87 3.86
C ASN A 433 -11.49 -19.10 4.22
N SER A 434 -11.78 -19.33 5.49
CA SER A 434 -13.15 -19.52 6.01
C SER A 434 -14.12 -18.37 5.66
N GLN A 435 -13.63 -17.22 5.20
CA GLN A 435 -14.39 -16.04 4.77
C GLN A 435 -14.61 -15.96 3.24
N SER A 436 -13.99 -16.83 2.46
CA SER A 436 -13.91 -16.70 0.98
C SER A 436 -15.10 -17.26 0.23
N GLY A 437 -16.17 -17.71 0.81
CA GLY A 437 -17.44 -18.10 0.16
C GLY A 437 -17.33 -18.83 -1.19
N LYS A 438 -18.47 -19.13 -1.79
CA LYS A 438 -18.66 -19.93 -3.02
C LYS A 438 -17.83 -19.52 -4.25
N GLY A 439 -17.50 -18.23 -4.39
CA GLY A 439 -16.84 -17.71 -5.59
C GLY A 439 -15.36 -18.08 -5.68
N GLY A 440 -14.68 -18.20 -4.55
CA GLY A 440 -13.26 -18.56 -4.51
C GLY A 440 -13.02 -20.02 -4.95
N VAL A 441 -13.79 -20.96 -4.40
CA VAL A 441 -13.69 -22.39 -4.75
C VAL A 441 -14.00 -22.60 -6.23
N ALA A 442 -15.10 -22.02 -6.73
CA ALA A 442 -15.48 -22.15 -8.13
C ALA A 442 -14.43 -21.65 -9.12
N TYR A 443 -13.76 -20.56 -8.74
CA TYR A 443 -12.72 -19.98 -9.59
C TYR A 443 -11.46 -20.87 -9.62
N VAL A 444 -10.95 -21.37 -8.48
CA VAL A 444 -9.81 -22.30 -8.44
C VAL A 444 -10.10 -23.54 -9.29
N MET A 445 -11.25 -24.15 -9.10
CA MET A 445 -11.65 -25.34 -9.86
C MET A 445 -11.69 -25.05 -11.37
N LYS A 446 -12.13 -23.86 -11.77
CA LYS A 446 -12.21 -23.47 -13.18
C LYS A 446 -10.85 -23.12 -13.79
N THR A 447 -10.01 -22.32 -13.09
CA THR A 447 -8.76 -21.79 -13.66
C THR A 447 -7.60 -22.78 -13.58
N GLU A 448 -7.48 -23.51 -12.48
CA GLU A 448 -6.35 -24.43 -12.27
C GLU A 448 -6.66 -25.87 -12.70
N HIS A 449 -7.94 -26.29 -12.58
CA HIS A 449 -8.33 -27.65 -12.86
C HIS A 449 -9.31 -27.78 -14.06
N GLN A 450 -9.64 -26.64 -14.71
CA GLN A 450 -10.51 -26.58 -15.90
C GLN A 450 -11.90 -27.20 -15.68
N LEU A 451 -12.41 -27.15 -14.44
CA LEU A 451 -13.71 -27.67 -14.04
C LEU A 451 -14.73 -26.54 -13.87
N ASP A 452 -15.70 -26.44 -14.77
CA ASP A 452 -16.81 -25.48 -14.70
C ASP A 452 -17.98 -26.09 -13.91
N LEU A 453 -17.86 -26.07 -12.58
CA LEU A 453 -18.81 -26.70 -11.68
C LEU A 453 -20.20 -26.05 -11.75
N PRO A 454 -21.30 -26.83 -11.78
CA PRO A 454 -22.65 -26.31 -11.62
C PRO A 454 -22.84 -25.53 -10.32
N ARG A 455 -23.64 -24.44 -10.35
CA ARG A 455 -23.77 -23.51 -9.21
C ARG A 455 -24.17 -24.20 -7.89
N LYS A 456 -25.04 -25.19 -7.92
CA LYS A 456 -25.45 -25.93 -6.71
C LYS A 456 -24.29 -26.78 -6.17
N MET A 457 -23.51 -27.40 -7.06
CA MET A 457 -22.31 -28.17 -6.71
C MET A 457 -21.21 -27.27 -6.13
N GLN A 458 -21.03 -26.04 -6.66
CA GLN A 458 -20.12 -25.04 -6.07
C GLN A 458 -20.49 -24.75 -4.60
N ILE A 459 -21.78 -24.69 -4.29
CA ILE A 459 -22.28 -24.46 -2.93
C ILE A 459 -21.97 -25.66 -2.03
N GLU A 460 -22.15 -26.86 -2.54
CA GLU A 460 -21.88 -28.11 -1.82
C GLU A 460 -20.39 -28.25 -1.51
N LEU A 461 -19.54 -28.12 -2.53
CA LEU A 461 -18.07 -28.20 -2.37
C LEU A 461 -17.54 -27.10 -1.42
N SER A 462 -18.07 -25.88 -1.52
CA SER A 462 -17.66 -24.79 -0.62
C SER A 462 -17.98 -25.09 0.84
N LYS A 463 -19.10 -25.77 1.13
CA LYS A 463 -19.44 -26.18 2.50
C LYS A 463 -18.49 -27.26 3.02
N LEU A 464 -18.11 -28.23 2.17
CA LEU A 464 -17.16 -29.28 2.53
C LEU A 464 -15.79 -28.70 2.87
N ILE A 465 -15.29 -27.78 2.03
CA ILE A 465 -14.03 -27.09 2.26
C ILE A 465 -14.10 -26.25 3.55
N GLN A 466 -15.21 -25.53 3.76
CA GLN A 466 -15.41 -24.71 4.96
C GLN A 466 -15.42 -25.57 6.24
N GLN A 467 -16.07 -26.72 6.23
CA GLN A 467 -16.11 -27.64 7.38
C GLN A 467 -14.70 -28.13 7.75
N ARG A 468 -13.84 -28.40 6.75
CA ARG A 468 -12.42 -28.76 7.01
C ARG A 468 -11.64 -27.59 7.57
N THR A 469 -11.83 -26.38 7.03
CA THR A 469 -11.11 -25.19 7.50
C THR A 469 -11.50 -24.77 8.93
N ASP A 470 -12.78 -24.91 9.27
CA ASP A 470 -13.27 -24.58 10.62
C ASP A 470 -12.71 -25.54 11.69
N SER A 471 -12.31 -26.77 11.33
CA SER A 471 -11.69 -27.72 12.24
C SER A 471 -10.19 -27.49 12.47
N ASP A 472 -9.46 -27.07 11.44
CA ASP A 472 -8.00 -27.03 11.47
C ASP A 472 -7.44 -25.59 11.58
N GLY A 473 -8.25 -24.56 11.28
CA GLY A 473 -7.91 -23.14 11.32
C GLY A 473 -6.80 -22.79 10.31
N GLY A 474 -7.07 -22.00 9.30
CA GLY A 474 -6.05 -21.61 8.33
C GLY A 474 -6.58 -21.29 6.93
N GLU A 475 -5.68 -21.14 5.98
CA GLU A 475 -5.95 -21.03 4.56
C GLU A 475 -5.95 -22.41 3.91
N VAL A 476 -6.84 -22.61 2.91
CA VAL A 476 -6.85 -23.83 2.10
C VAL A 476 -6.13 -23.54 0.78
N GLU A 477 -5.05 -24.23 0.56
CA GLU A 477 -4.30 -24.14 -0.69
C GLU A 477 -5.09 -24.74 -1.87
N PRO A 478 -4.89 -24.25 -3.12
CA PRO A 478 -5.55 -24.82 -4.31
C PRO A 478 -5.38 -26.32 -4.47
N SER A 479 -4.21 -26.85 -4.13
CA SER A 479 -3.92 -28.28 -4.11
C SER A 479 -4.78 -29.07 -3.13
N GLU A 480 -5.09 -28.48 -1.98
CA GLU A 480 -5.93 -29.10 -0.95
C GLU A 480 -7.41 -29.06 -1.33
N MET A 481 -7.86 -28.01 -2.05
CA MET A 481 -9.21 -27.97 -2.65
C MET A 481 -9.37 -29.07 -3.69
N TRP A 482 -8.37 -29.25 -4.55
CA TRP A 482 -8.37 -30.33 -5.51
C TRP A 482 -8.41 -31.69 -4.82
N HIS A 483 -7.59 -31.88 -3.80
CA HIS A 483 -7.58 -33.13 -3.02
C HIS A 483 -8.95 -33.42 -2.39
N THR A 484 -9.55 -32.40 -1.78
CA THR A 484 -10.92 -32.51 -1.24
C THR A 484 -11.95 -32.85 -2.30
N PHE A 485 -11.85 -32.22 -3.48
CA PHE A 485 -12.74 -32.52 -4.59
C PHE A 485 -12.52 -33.96 -5.12
N ALA A 486 -11.29 -34.38 -5.31
CA ALA A 486 -10.94 -35.71 -5.80
C ALA A 486 -11.42 -36.81 -4.84
N GLU A 487 -11.09 -36.70 -3.56
CA GLU A 487 -11.54 -37.62 -2.52
C GLU A 487 -13.06 -37.74 -2.43
N GLU A 488 -13.75 -36.60 -2.55
CA GLU A 488 -15.19 -36.56 -2.37
C GLU A 488 -15.94 -37.09 -3.59
N TYR A 489 -15.50 -36.70 -4.81
CA TYR A 489 -16.29 -36.93 -6.01
C TYR A 489 -15.66 -37.93 -6.99
N LEU A 490 -14.30 -38.04 -7.07
CA LEU A 490 -13.65 -38.81 -8.11
C LEU A 490 -13.13 -40.19 -7.61
N ASP A 491 -12.61 -40.25 -6.39
CA ASP A 491 -11.90 -41.42 -5.87
C ASP A 491 -12.80 -42.40 -5.09
N SER A 492 -14.10 -42.16 -5.09
CA SER A 492 -15.08 -43.02 -4.41
C SER A 492 -15.42 -44.23 -5.26
N THR A 493 -14.85 -45.40 -4.91
CA THR A 493 -15.03 -46.67 -5.64
C THR A 493 -15.84 -47.71 -4.84
N SER A 494 -16.39 -47.37 -3.69
CA SER A 494 -17.18 -48.24 -2.82
C SER A 494 -18.43 -47.53 -2.35
N PRO A 495 -19.59 -48.22 -2.26
CA PRO A 495 -19.80 -49.65 -2.48
C PRO A 495 -19.96 -50.08 -3.95
N LEU A 496 -20.03 -49.12 -4.92
CA LEU A 496 -20.28 -49.40 -6.32
C LEU A 496 -19.09 -48.96 -7.21
N GLU A 497 -18.68 -49.84 -8.16
CA GLU A 497 -17.70 -49.50 -9.18
C GLU A 497 -18.13 -49.97 -10.55
N LEU A 498 -18.05 -49.11 -11.58
CA LEU A 498 -18.31 -49.45 -12.99
C LEU A 498 -17.01 -49.99 -13.64
N VAL A 499 -17.00 -51.32 -13.96
CA VAL A 499 -15.83 -51.99 -14.55
C VAL A 499 -15.83 -51.86 -16.07
N ARG A 500 -16.96 -52.16 -16.70
CA ARG A 500 -17.12 -52.04 -18.17
C ARG A 500 -18.58 -51.81 -18.53
N GLN A 501 -18.83 -51.23 -19.70
CA GLN A 501 -20.14 -51.07 -20.26
C GLN A 501 -20.17 -51.28 -21.76
N ARG A 502 -21.30 -51.67 -22.29
CA ARG A 502 -21.58 -51.76 -23.70
C ARG A 502 -22.98 -51.20 -23.98
N LEU A 503 -23.05 -50.25 -24.90
CA LEU A 503 -24.31 -49.65 -25.33
C LEU A 503 -24.71 -50.28 -26.68
N SER A 504 -26.02 -50.49 -26.83
CA SER A 504 -26.64 -50.96 -28.06
C SER A 504 -28.07 -50.39 -28.16
N GLY A 505 -28.56 -50.27 -29.39
CA GLY A 505 -29.92 -49.73 -29.63
C GLY A 505 -29.92 -48.60 -30.65
N GLU A 506 -31.09 -48.03 -30.90
CA GLU A 506 -31.32 -46.86 -31.75
C GLU A 506 -31.61 -45.63 -30.87
N ALA A 507 -31.38 -44.44 -31.41
CA ALA A 507 -31.60 -43.19 -30.65
C ALA A 507 -33.04 -43.11 -30.08
N GLY A 508 -33.17 -43.01 -28.76
CA GLY A 508 -34.43 -42.97 -28.01
C GLY A 508 -34.88 -44.32 -27.45
N ASP A 509 -34.20 -45.43 -27.72
CA ASP A 509 -34.43 -46.75 -27.14
C ASP A 509 -33.08 -47.48 -27.01
N GLU A 510 -32.25 -47.02 -26.05
CA GLU A 510 -30.92 -47.51 -25.79
C GLU A 510 -30.92 -48.56 -24.68
N THR A 511 -30.12 -49.63 -24.90
CA THR A 511 -29.89 -50.68 -23.91
C THR A 511 -28.44 -50.66 -23.48
N ILE A 512 -28.20 -50.80 -22.20
CA ILE A 512 -26.87 -50.95 -21.60
C ILE A 512 -26.71 -52.36 -21.03
N GLU A 513 -25.57 -52.97 -21.33
CA GLU A 513 -25.03 -54.13 -20.60
C GLU A 513 -23.79 -53.64 -19.87
N ALA A 514 -23.73 -53.78 -18.54
CA ALA A 514 -22.60 -53.32 -17.75
C ALA A 514 -22.18 -54.36 -16.70
N THR A 515 -20.88 -54.38 -16.42
CA THR A 515 -20.29 -55.11 -15.31
C THR A 515 -19.99 -54.14 -14.22
N VAL A 516 -20.54 -54.32 -13.02
CA VAL A 516 -20.31 -53.50 -11.84
C VAL A 516 -19.82 -54.35 -10.66
N LEU A 517 -18.98 -53.77 -9.83
CA LEU A 517 -18.66 -54.34 -8.51
C LEU A 517 -19.60 -53.70 -7.46
N VAL A 518 -20.35 -54.52 -6.73
CA VAL A 518 -21.15 -54.11 -5.58
C VAL A 518 -20.53 -54.72 -4.33
N GLU A 519 -20.00 -53.90 -3.42
CA GLU A 519 -19.24 -54.36 -2.25
C GLU A 519 -18.11 -55.37 -2.62
N GLY A 520 -17.43 -55.14 -3.76
CA GLY A 520 -16.36 -55.98 -4.26
C GLY A 520 -16.82 -57.25 -4.96
N THR A 521 -18.12 -57.52 -5.10
CA THR A 521 -18.69 -58.64 -5.84
C THR A 521 -19.11 -58.20 -7.23
N GLU A 522 -18.69 -58.96 -8.26
CA GLU A 522 -19.02 -58.68 -9.67
C GLU A 522 -20.46 -59.06 -10.03
N HIS A 523 -21.14 -58.13 -10.65
CA HIS A 523 -22.54 -58.28 -11.14
C HIS A 523 -22.60 -57.84 -12.61
N GLU A 524 -23.22 -58.66 -13.43
CA GLU A 524 -23.66 -58.27 -14.78
C GLU A 524 -25.04 -57.70 -14.70
N ILE A 525 -25.23 -56.44 -15.10
CA ILE A 525 -26.50 -55.72 -15.07
C ILE A 525 -26.89 -55.29 -16.47
N SER A 526 -28.20 -55.17 -16.71
CA SER A 526 -28.72 -54.64 -17.97
C SER A 526 -29.94 -53.78 -17.69
N GLY A 527 -30.11 -52.76 -18.50
CA GLY A 527 -31.24 -51.84 -18.40
C GLY A 527 -31.50 -51.14 -19.72
N SER A 528 -32.66 -50.49 -19.84
CA SER A 528 -33.05 -49.77 -21.04
C SER A 528 -33.59 -48.38 -20.71
N GLY A 529 -33.45 -47.43 -21.65
CA GLY A 529 -33.89 -46.07 -21.45
C GLY A 529 -33.82 -45.21 -22.69
N ASN A 530 -34.21 -43.96 -22.58
CA ASN A 530 -34.18 -42.99 -23.68
C ASN A 530 -32.77 -42.42 -23.98
N GLY A 531 -31.77 -42.96 -23.30
CA GLY A 531 -30.35 -42.60 -23.46
C GLY A 531 -29.48 -43.35 -22.47
N PRO A 532 -28.13 -43.24 -22.59
CA PRO A 532 -27.17 -44.01 -21.81
C PRO A 532 -27.34 -43.91 -20.31
N ILE A 533 -27.57 -42.67 -19.80
CA ILE A 533 -27.75 -42.41 -18.37
C ILE A 533 -29.04 -43.06 -17.85
N ALA A 534 -30.16 -42.94 -18.58
CA ALA A 534 -31.45 -43.54 -18.21
C ALA A 534 -31.37 -45.07 -18.21
N ALA A 535 -30.74 -45.67 -19.21
CA ALA A 535 -30.51 -47.11 -19.30
C ALA A 535 -29.63 -47.63 -18.14
N PHE A 536 -28.59 -46.88 -17.76
CA PHE A 536 -27.72 -47.25 -16.63
C PHE A 536 -28.45 -47.14 -15.28
N VAL A 537 -29.24 -46.10 -15.08
CA VAL A 537 -30.05 -45.94 -13.87
C VAL A 537 -31.08 -47.08 -13.73
N ASP A 538 -31.71 -47.51 -14.82
CA ASP A 538 -32.62 -48.67 -14.85
C ASP A 538 -31.84 -49.95 -14.49
N ALA A 539 -30.63 -50.16 -15.07
CA ALA A 539 -29.79 -51.30 -14.76
C ALA A 539 -29.37 -51.35 -13.27
N LEU A 540 -29.05 -50.19 -12.62
CA LEU A 540 -28.69 -50.13 -11.21
C LEU A 540 -29.83 -50.56 -10.28
N GLY A 541 -31.07 -50.38 -10.69
CA GLY A 541 -32.27 -50.89 -9.99
C GLY A 541 -32.21 -52.41 -9.78
N THR A 542 -31.59 -53.17 -10.67
CA THR A 542 -31.46 -54.64 -10.59
C THR A 542 -30.52 -55.11 -9.44
N VAL A 543 -29.65 -54.24 -9.00
CA VAL A 543 -28.72 -54.49 -7.86
C VAL A 543 -29.05 -53.66 -6.63
N GLY A 544 -30.29 -53.09 -6.58
CA GLY A 544 -30.84 -52.50 -5.36
C GLY A 544 -30.70 -50.99 -5.23
N TYR A 545 -30.03 -50.29 -6.16
CA TYR A 545 -29.88 -48.85 -6.11
C TYR A 545 -30.98 -48.14 -6.92
N GLN A 546 -31.85 -47.40 -6.24
CA GLN A 546 -32.88 -46.57 -6.85
C GLN A 546 -32.32 -45.14 -7.04
N VAL A 547 -31.99 -44.79 -8.27
CA VAL A 547 -31.42 -43.51 -8.62
C VAL A 547 -32.36 -42.70 -9.50
N ARG A 548 -32.48 -41.41 -9.23
CA ARG A 548 -33.18 -40.46 -10.08
C ARG A 548 -32.27 -39.27 -10.38
N VAL A 549 -31.97 -39.02 -11.65
CA VAL A 549 -31.21 -37.87 -12.08
C VAL A 549 -32.09 -36.63 -12.07
N LEU A 550 -31.66 -35.57 -11.39
CA LEU A 550 -32.35 -34.30 -11.21
C LEU A 550 -31.79 -33.19 -12.09
N ASP A 551 -30.47 -33.19 -12.29
CA ASP A 551 -29.76 -32.20 -13.11
C ASP A 551 -28.52 -32.85 -13.75
N TYR A 552 -28.11 -32.33 -14.91
CA TYR A 552 -26.97 -32.87 -15.67
C TYR A 552 -26.20 -31.75 -16.37
N HIS A 553 -24.87 -31.76 -16.22
CA HIS A 553 -23.96 -30.87 -16.91
C HIS A 553 -22.73 -31.62 -17.36
N GLU A 554 -22.18 -31.30 -18.53
CA GLU A 554 -20.89 -31.78 -19.01
C GLU A 554 -20.16 -30.70 -19.78
N HIS A 555 -18.86 -30.79 -19.83
CA HIS A 555 -18.01 -29.96 -20.71
C HIS A 555 -16.68 -30.62 -21.02
N ALA A 556 -16.06 -30.23 -22.14
CA ALA A 556 -14.70 -30.62 -22.46
C ALA A 556 -13.71 -29.82 -21.62
N MET A 557 -12.75 -30.51 -20.98
CA MET A 557 -11.69 -29.87 -20.18
C MET A 557 -10.54 -29.35 -21.06
N THR A 558 -10.24 -30.04 -22.15
CA THR A 558 -9.16 -29.69 -23.08
C THR A 558 -9.66 -29.79 -24.52
N ALA A 559 -8.94 -29.18 -25.46
CA ALA A 559 -9.16 -29.34 -26.90
C ALA A 559 -8.18 -30.34 -27.49
N GLY A 560 -8.62 -31.14 -28.47
CA GLY A 560 -7.81 -32.11 -29.19
C GLY A 560 -8.34 -33.55 -29.11
N ASP A 561 -7.65 -34.49 -29.76
CA ASP A 561 -8.12 -35.89 -29.88
C ASP A 561 -8.09 -36.67 -28.55
N ASP A 562 -7.29 -36.24 -27.59
CA ASP A 562 -7.20 -36.80 -26.22
C ASP A 562 -7.98 -35.93 -25.18
N ALA A 563 -8.94 -35.14 -25.62
CA ALA A 563 -9.72 -34.27 -24.73
C ALA A 563 -10.48 -35.10 -23.68
N LYS A 564 -10.39 -34.69 -22.41
CA LYS A 564 -11.18 -35.24 -21.32
C LYS A 564 -12.46 -34.45 -21.17
N ALA A 565 -13.55 -35.16 -20.85
CA ALA A 565 -14.82 -34.57 -20.46
C ALA A 565 -15.00 -34.69 -18.94
N ALA A 566 -15.52 -33.63 -18.34
CA ALA A 566 -16.03 -33.65 -16.97
C ALA A 566 -17.55 -33.71 -17.01
N ALA A 567 -18.13 -34.61 -16.24
CA ALA A 567 -19.59 -34.76 -16.09
C ALA A 567 -19.99 -34.57 -14.62
N TYR A 568 -21.13 -33.91 -14.40
CA TYR A 568 -21.69 -33.62 -13.09
C TYR A 568 -23.18 -33.95 -13.09
N LEU A 569 -23.63 -34.79 -12.15
CA LEU A 569 -25.02 -35.19 -12.04
C LEU A 569 -25.56 -34.94 -10.63
N GLU A 570 -26.65 -34.19 -10.51
CA GLU A 570 -27.44 -34.13 -9.28
C GLU A 570 -28.36 -35.32 -9.25
N CYS A 571 -28.18 -36.22 -8.29
CA CYS A 571 -28.97 -37.44 -8.16
C CYS A 571 -29.74 -37.48 -6.84
N SER A 572 -30.97 -38.00 -6.90
CA SER A 572 -31.67 -38.48 -5.72
C SER A 572 -31.43 -39.99 -5.64
N VAL A 573 -30.75 -40.43 -4.58
CA VAL A 573 -30.42 -41.85 -4.36
C VAL A 573 -31.18 -42.36 -3.16
N ASP A 574 -31.94 -43.45 -3.34
CA ASP A 574 -32.64 -44.16 -2.28
C ASP A 574 -31.92 -45.50 -2.03
N ASP A 575 -31.37 -45.67 -0.84
CA ASP A 575 -30.72 -46.89 -0.38
C ASP A 575 -31.66 -47.85 0.37
N GLY A 576 -32.94 -47.52 0.43
CA GLY A 576 -33.99 -48.31 1.12
C GLY A 576 -33.99 -48.16 2.65
N THR A 577 -33.15 -47.28 3.22
CA THR A 577 -33.03 -47.12 4.67
C THR A 577 -33.75 -45.89 5.24
N GLY A 578 -34.24 -44.94 4.39
CA GLY A 578 -34.84 -43.69 4.86
C GLY A 578 -35.37 -42.77 3.76
N GLU A 579 -35.23 -41.46 3.96
CA GLU A 579 -35.53 -40.47 2.92
C GLU A 579 -34.42 -40.45 1.86
N PRO A 580 -34.71 -40.32 0.56
CA PRO A 580 -33.71 -40.28 -0.49
C PRO A 580 -32.74 -39.12 -0.31
N SER A 581 -31.43 -39.40 -0.41
CA SER A 581 -30.39 -38.40 -0.37
C SER A 581 -30.27 -37.68 -1.72
N VAL A 582 -30.21 -36.32 -1.71
CA VAL A 582 -29.99 -35.52 -2.93
C VAL A 582 -28.58 -34.93 -2.87
N LEU A 583 -27.72 -35.30 -3.84
CA LEU A 583 -26.32 -34.90 -3.87
C LEU A 583 -25.75 -34.95 -5.28
N TRP A 584 -24.60 -34.33 -5.44
CA TRP A 584 -23.86 -34.33 -6.72
C TRP A 584 -22.86 -35.47 -6.80
N GLY A 585 -22.76 -36.07 -7.99
CA GLY A 585 -21.65 -36.90 -8.39
C GLY A 585 -20.87 -36.26 -9.52
N ALA A 586 -19.56 -36.53 -9.60
CA ALA A 586 -18.73 -36.08 -10.70
C ALA A 586 -17.76 -37.16 -11.16
N ALA A 587 -17.39 -37.08 -12.45
CA ALA A 587 -16.34 -37.92 -13.01
C ALA A 587 -15.66 -37.25 -14.20
N ILE A 588 -14.44 -37.70 -14.49
CA ILE A 588 -13.62 -37.24 -15.60
C ILE A 588 -13.18 -38.45 -16.41
N ASP A 589 -13.47 -38.45 -17.71
CA ASP A 589 -13.07 -39.51 -18.62
C ASP A 589 -12.82 -38.97 -20.05
N THR A 590 -12.13 -39.69 -20.88
CA THR A 590 -11.96 -39.38 -22.32
C THR A 590 -13.26 -39.62 -23.11
N SER A 591 -14.15 -40.47 -22.59
CA SER A 591 -15.49 -40.73 -23.14
C SER A 591 -16.54 -39.95 -22.34
N THR A 592 -17.31 -39.06 -22.97
CA THR A 592 -18.40 -38.30 -22.34
C THR A 592 -19.44 -39.23 -21.70
N VAL A 593 -19.76 -40.35 -22.38
CA VAL A 593 -20.67 -41.36 -21.86
C VAL A 593 -20.10 -42.00 -20.59
N THR A 594 -18.85 -42.44 -20.62
CA THR A 594 -18.22 -43.06 -19.45
C THR A 594 -18.14 -42.08 -18.28
N ALA A 595 -17.77 -40.81 -18.54
CA ALA A 595 -17.79 -39.76 -17.51
C ALA A 595 -19.16 -39.61 -16.87
N SER A 596 -20.23 -39.58 -17.68
CA SER A 596 -21.60 -39.45 -17.18
C SER A 596 -22.04 -40.65 -16.33
N LEU A 597 -21.76 -41.88 -16.77
CA LEU A 597 -22.11 -43.08 -16.00
C LEU A 597 -21.32 -43.17 -14.68
N ARG A 598 -20.03 -42.85 -14.71
CA ARG A 598 -19.17 -42.76 -13.49
C ARG A 598 -19.63 -41.67 -12.54
N ALA A 599 -20.17 -40.55 -13.04
CA ALA A 599 -20.72 -39.52 -12.18
C ALA A 599 -22.00 -39.99 -11.44
N VAL A 600 -22.82 -40.88 -12.07
CA VAL A 600 -23.91 -41.57 -11.36
C VAL A 600 -23.36 -42.47 -10.26
N VAL A 601 -22.32 -43.28 -10.56
CA VAL A 601 -21.64 -44.13 -9.57
C VAL A 601 -21.10 -43.31 -8.41
N SER A 602 -20.45 -42.17 -8.70
CA SER A 602 -19.99 -41.22 -7.68
C SER A 602 -21.10 -40.77 -6.74
N ALA A 603 -22.25 -40.40 -7.29
CA ALA A 603 -23.42 -39.99 -6.50
C ALA A 603 -23.94 -41.14 -5.60
N VAL A 604 -24.02 -42.36 -6.16
CA VAL A 604 -24.43 -43.56 -5.38
C VAL A 604 -23.45 -43.81 -4.23
N ASN A 605 -22.15 -43.79 -4.50
CA ASN A 605 -21.13 -44.04 -3.48
C ASN A 605 -21.13 -43.00 -2.36
N ARG A 606 -21.36 -41.73 -2.71
CA ARG A 606 -21.48 -40.66 -1.73
C ARG A 606 -22.72 -40.76 -0.86
N ALA A 607 -23.83 -41.24 -1.41
CA ALA A 607 -25.08 -41.45 -0.65
C ALA A 607 -24.97 -42.61 0.38
N ASN A 608 -24.04 -43.54 0.15
CA ASN A 608 -23.82 -44.73 0.97
C ASN A 608 -22.54 -44.70 1.84
N ARG A 609 -21.99 -43.52 2.07
CA ARG A 609 -20.85 -43.27 2.97
C ARG A 609 -21.25 -43.18 4.43
#